data_fc2dd58810c1e58bb845158452293539
#
_entry.id   fc2dd58810c1e58bb845158452293539
#
_cell.length_a   1.000
_cell.length_b   1.000
_cell.length_c   1.000
_cell.angle_alpha   90.00
_cell.angle_beta   90.00
_cell.angle_gamma   90.00
#
_symmetry.space_group_name_H-M   'P 1'
#
loop_
_entity.id
_entity.type
_entity.pdbx_description
1 polymer ?
#
loop_
_entity_poly.entity_id
_entity_poly.type
_entity_poly.pdbx_seq_one_letter_code
_entity_poly.pdbx_strand_id
1 'polypeptide(L)'
;ALVENLKSGKIAMAGIDVFKKEPATSHPLLDLPNVTLTAHLGANTKESQKEISIQSANNAIESARGISYPNALNLPIDESKIPSFVKPYIELTQKMAFLLAQISKSEIRAIEVSAEGELSEFVDSLQTFASVGVLSVSSGSSVNYVSANFIAKEKGIDLSTKALTNSSG
;
A
#
# COMPACT_ATOMS: atom_id res chain seq x y z
N ALA A 1 10.88 -4.71 -27.86
CA ALA A 1 12.07 -3.84 -27.63
C ALA A 1 13.31 -4.64 -27.24
N LEU A 2 13.36 -5.43 -26.11
CA LEU A 2 14.59 -6.13 -25.70
C LEU A 2 15.06 -7.17 -26.76
N VAL A 3 14.15 -8.02 -27.23
CA VAL A 3 14.43 -9.04 -28.26
C VAL A 3 15.03 -8.43 -29.54
N GLU A 4 14.51 -7.32 -29.99
CA GLU A 4 14.98 -6.60 -31.19
C GLU A 4 16.40 -6.06 -31.00
N ASN A 5 16.66 -5.46 -29.84
CA ASN A 5 17.99 -4.91 -29.54
C ASN A 5 19.06 -6.03 -29.35
N LEU A 6 18.67 -7.20 -28.85
CA LEU A 6 19.55 -8.37 -28.77
C LEU A 6 19.83 -8.95 -30.16
N LYS A 7 18.80 -9.05 -31.03
CA LYS A 7 18.97 -9.53 -32.42
C LYS A 7 19.81 -8.59 -33.27
N SER A 8 19.67 -7.28 -33.06
CA SER A 8 20.47 -6.28 -33.81
C SER A 8 21.88 -6.09 -33.28
N GLY A 9 22.26 -6.75 -32.17
CA GLY A 9 23.55 -6.59 -31.53
C GLY A 9 23.74 -5.29 -30.77
N LYS A 10 22.71 -4.46 -30.66
CA LYS A 10 22.73 -3.21 -29.84
C LYS A 10 22.91 -3.54 -28.36
N ILE A 11 22.36 -4.68 -27.91
CA ILE A 11 22.63 -5.30 -26.63
C ILE A 11 23.40 -6.58 -26.92
N ALA A 12 24.61 -6.65 -26.39
CA ALA A 12 25.50 -7.78 -26.66
C ALA A 12 24.98 -9.07 -26.04
N MET A 13 24.61 -9.05 -24.77
CA MET A 13 24.13 -10.20 -23.99
C MET A 13 23.12 -9.77 -22.94
N ALA A 14 22.25 -10.69 -22.49
CA ALA A 14 21.35 -10.49 -21.38
C ALA A 14 21.25 -11.72 -20.48
N GLY A 15 21.13 -11.52 -19.16
CA GLY A 15 20.73 -12.52 -18.18
C GLY A 15 19.33 -12.20 -17.66
N ILE A 16 18.40 -13.15 -17.75
CA ILE A 16 17.01 -12.98 -17.34
C ILE A 16 16.63 -14.12 -16.41
N ASP A 17 16.22 -13.77 -15.21
CA ASP A 17 15.78 -14.73 -14.18
C ASP A 17 14.26 -14.74 -14.00
N VAL A 18 13.58 -13.62 -14.31
CA VAL A 18 12.15 -13.44 -14.05
C VAL A 18 11.41 -13.05 -15.32
N PHE A 19 10.24 -13.62 -15.53
CA PHE A 19 9.36 -13.33 -16.67
C PHE A 19 8.00 -12.81 -16.20
N LYS A 20 7.36 -12.00 -17.05
CA LYS A 20 6.01 -11.48 -16.77
C LYS A 20 4.97 -12.59 -16.59
N LYS A 21 5.17 -13.73 -17.28
CA LYS A 21 4.34 -14.92 -17.15
C LYS A 21 5.28 -16.12 -16.97
N GLU A 22 5.12 -16.84 -15.89
CA GLU A 22 5.92 -18.03 -15.55
C GLU A 22 5.01 -19.26 -15.39
N PRO A 23 5.47 -20.45 -15.82
CA PRO A 23 6.72 -20.72 -16.49
C PRO A 23 6.77 -20.17 -17.91
N ALA A 24 7.95 -19.67 -18.32
CA ALA A 24 8.17 -19.06 -19.64
C ALA A 24 8.50 -20.14 -20.67
N THR A 25 7.53 -20.96 -21.06
CA THR A 25 7.72 -22.10 -21.98
C THR A 25 7.74 -21.72 -23.46
N SER A 26 7.32 -20.51 -23.83
CA SER A 26 7.20 -20.05 -25.23
C SER A 26 7.57 -18.57 -25.40
N HIS A 27 8.61 -18.11 -24.71
CA HIS A 27 9.03 -16.72 -24.77
C HIS A 27 10.07 -16.50 -25.87
N PRO A 28 10.02 -15.41 -26.68
CA PRO A 28 10.97 -15.15 -27.78
C PRO A 28 12.45 -15.01 -27.36
N LEU A 29 12.76 -14.87 -26.08
CA LEU A 29 14.13 -14.85 -25.55
C LEU A 29 14.74 -16.25 -25.44
N LEU A 30 13.94 -17.33 -25.46
CA LEU A 30 14.42 -18.71 -25.34
C LEU A 30 15.28 -19.12 -26.51
N ASP A 31 15.04 -18.57 -27.70
CA ASP A 31 15.70 -18.93 -28.94
C ASP A 31 16.93 -18.06 -29.24
N LEU A 32 17.29 -17.12 -28.36
CA LEU A 32 18.41 -16.22 -28.60
C LEU A 32 19.71 -16.75 -28.01
N PRO A 33 20.78 -16.88 -28.81
CA PRO A 33 22.04 -17.46 -28.37
C PRO A 33 22.83 -16.56 -27.40
N ASN A 34 22.48 -15.28 -27.34
CA ASN A 34 23.13 -14.28 -26.49
C ASN A 34 22.31 -13.96 -25.25
N VAL A 35 21.44 -14.89 -24.81
CA VAL A 35 20.64 -14.75 -23.59
C VAL A 35 20.85 -15.95 -22.69
N THR A 36 21.15 -15.70 -21.43
CA THR A 36 21.16 -16.71 -20.37
C THR A 36 19.86 -16.59 -19.56
N LEU A 37 19.18 -17.70 -19.42
CA LEU A 37 17.89 -17.74 -18.71
C LEU A 37 17.97 -18.67 -17.50
N THR A 38 17.38 -18.23 -16.41
CA THR A 38 17.23 -19.04 -15.19
C THR A 38 15.76 -19.10 -14.77
N ALA A 39 15.42 -20.06 -13.94
CA ALA A 39 14.04 -20.34 -13.55
C ALA A 39 13.67 -19.65 -12.23
N HIS A 40 13.81 -18.30 -12.17
CA HIS A 40 13.49 -17.47 -11.02
C HIS A 40 14.23 -17.92 -9.75
N LEU A 41 15.57 -18.03 -9.87
CA LEU A 41 16.45 -18.57 -8.83
C LEU A 41 17.14 -17.50 -7.97
N GLY A 42 16.85 -16.22 -8.16
CA GLY A 42 17.53 -15.10 -7.49
C GLY A 42 17.53 -15.20 -5.98
N ALA A 43 16.47 -15.73 -5.39
CA ALA A 43 16.34 -15.94 -3.94
C ALA A 43 16.79 -17.34 -3.46
N ASN A 44 17.28 -18.20 -4.34
CA ASN A 44 17.57 -19.61 -4.03
C ASN A 44 19.04 -19.86 -3.61
N THR A 45 19.65 -18.93 -2.90
CA THR A 45 20.95 -19.11 -2.24
C THR A 45 20.77 -19.28 -0.74
N LYS A 46 21.73 -19.91 -0.05
CA LYS A 46 21.67 -20.09 1.42
C LYS A 46 21.58 -18.76 2.16
N GLU A 47 22.30 -17.77 1.69
CA GLU A 47 22.33 -16.41 2.24
C GLU A 47 20.97 -15.73 2.08
N SER A 48 20.44 -15.72 0.85
CA SER A 48 19.13 -15.12 0.54
C SER A 48 18.00 -15.79 1.33
N GLN A 49 17.98 -17.12 1.40
CA GLN A 49 16.96 -17.87 2.15
C GLN A 49 16.99 -17.54 3.64
N LYS A 50 18.18 -17.43 4.24
CA LYS A 50 18.33 -17.02 5.65
C LYS A 50 17.82 -15.59 5.87
N GLU A 51 18.22 -14.65 5.03
CA GLU A 51 17.82 -13.25 5.15
C GLU A 51 16.31 -13.07 4.98
N ILE A 52 15.73 -13.68 3.94
CA ILE A 52 14.27 -13.66 3.69
C ILE A 52 13.51 -14.22 4.89
N SER A 53 13.98 -15.32 5.48
CA SER A 53 13.32 -15.93 6.62
C SER A 53 13.31 -15.01 7.84
N ILE A 54 14.45 -14.37 8.14
CA ILE A 54 14.57 -13.43 9.25
C ILE A 54 13.69 -12.18 9.00
N GLN A 55 13.76 -11.62 7.78
CA GLN A 55 13.00 -10.42 7.44
C GLN A 55 11.49 -10.69 7.45
N SER A 56 11.04 -11.82 6.93
CA SER A 56 9.63 -12.22 6.95
C SER A 56 9.11 -12.41 8.38
N ALA A 57 9.90 -13.02 9.26
CA ALA A 57 9.54 -13.19 10.67
C ALA A 57 9.43 -11.84 11.39
N ASN A 58 10.39 -10.93 11.17
CA ASN A 58 10.36 -9.60 11.75
C ASN A 58 9.16 -8.78 11.23
N ASN A 59 8.90 -8.81 9.93
CA ASN A 59 7.74 -8.14 9.33
C ASN A 59 6.42 -8.67 9.95
N ALA A 60 6.30 -9.97 10.13
CA ALA A 60 5.12 -10.58 10.76
C ALA A 60 4.96 -10.14 12.22
N ILE A 61 6.04 -10.10 13.00
CA ILE A 61 6.03 -9.67 14.40
C ILE A 61 5.62 -8.20 14.51
N GLU A 62 6.23 -7.32 13.74
CA GLU A 62 5.93 -5.88 13.76
C GLU A 62 4.49 -5.60 13.31
N SER A 63 4.03 -6.27 12.27
CA SER A 63 2.65 -6.16 11.80
C SER A 63 1.64 -6.67 12.83
N ALA A 64 1.91 -7.79 13.48
CA ALA A 64 1.04 -8.34 14.52
C ALA A 64 0.96 -7.43 15.77
N ARG A 65 2.01 -6.69 16.06
CA ARG A 65 2.04 -5.69 17.14
C ARG A 65 1.40 -4.37 16.75
N GLY A 66 1.10 -4.15 15.47
CA GLY A 66 0.58 -2.89 14.96
C GLY A 66 1.58 -1.72 15.04
N ILE A 67 2.87 -2.02 15.14
CA ILE A 67 3.93 -1.00 15.30
C ILE A 67 4.30 -0.41 13.94
N SER A 68 4.56 -1.28 12.97
CA SER A 68 4.92 -0.88 11.61
C SER A 68 4.61 -2.01 10.61
N TYR A 69 4.61 -1.68 9.32
CA TYR A 69 4.39 -2.64 8.25
C TYR A 69 5.53 -2.53 7.23
N PRO A 70 6.77 -2.84 7.63
CA PRO A 70 7.92 -2.67 6.75
C PRO A 70 7.80 -3.59 5.52
N ASN A 71 8.19 -3.06 4.37
CA ASN A 71 8.14 -3.77 3.09
C ASN A 71 6.74 -4.17 2.59
N ALA A 72 5.67 -3.63 3.16
CA ALA A 72 4.33 -3.86 2.65
C ALA A 72 4.11 -3.12 1.32
N LEU A 73 3.57 -3.82 0.32
CA LEU A 73 3.33 -3.27 -1.02
C LEU A 73 1.94 -2.62 -1.17
N ASN A 74 1.03 -2.96 -0.28
CA ASN A 74 -0.38 -2.58 -0.34
C ASN A 74 -0.81 -1.65 0.80
N LEU A 75 0.13 -0.92 1.39
CA LEU A 75 -0.21 0.10 2.38
C LEU A 75 -0.94 1.25 1.69
N PRO A 76 -2.09 1.65 2.22
CA PRO A 76 -2.80 2.83 1.73
C PRO A 76 -2.03 4.12 2.06
N ILE A 77 -1.10 4.04 3.01
CA ILE A 77 -0.33 5.18 3.52
C ILE A 77 1.11 4.74 3.74
N ASP A 78 2.03 5.52 3.20
CA ASP A 78 3.45 5.41 3.49
C ASP A 78 3.81 6.41 4.62
N GLU A 79 3.85 5.91 5.85
CA GLU A 79 4.13 6.74 7.04
C GLU A 79 5.45 7.48 6.96
N SER A 80 6.42 6.97 6.20
CA SER A 80 7.73 7.62 6.01
C SER A 80 7.63 8.91 5.19
N LYS A 81 6.58 9.03 4.38
CA LYS A 81 6.30 10.20 3.54
C LYS A 81 5.36 11.22 4.19
N ILE A 82 4.82 10.91 5.37
CA ILE A 82 3.96 11.84 6.09
C ILE A 82 4.81 12.84 6.86
N PRO A 83 4.74 14.13 6.53
CA PRO A 83 5.44 15.18 7.27
C PRO A 83 4.99 15.24 8.73
N SER A 84 5.89 15.67 9.61
CA SER A 84 5.61 15.75 11.04
C SER A 84 4.44 16.64 11.40
N PHE A 85 4.19 17.70 10.61
CA PHE A 85 3.05 18.60 10.85
C PHE A 85 1.69 17.95 10.58
N VAL A 86 1.63 16.90 9.74
CA VAL A 86 0.37 16.19 9.43
C VAL A 86 -0.04 15.21 10.53
N LYS A 87 0.93 14.67 11.29
CA LYS A 87 0.66 13.63 12.31
C LYS A 87 -0.42 14.02 13.33
N PRO A 88 -0.41 15.24 13.92
CA PRO A 88 -1.48 15.65 14.84
C PRO A 88 -2.85 15.66 14.21
N TYR A 89 -2.95 16.00 12.92
CA TYR A 89 -4.23 16.01 12.19
C TYR A 89 -4.74 14.60 11.89
N ILE A 90 -3.86 13.65 11.68
CA ILE A 90 -4.23 12.22 11.57
C ILE A 90 -4.91 11.75 12.87
N GLU A 91 -4.27 11.99 14.00
CA GLU A 91 -4.85 11.63 15.31
C GLU A 91 -6.16 12.35 15.58
N LEU A 92 -6.23 13.65 15.27
CA LEU A 92 -7.44 14.46 15.43
C LEU A 92 -8.58 13.90 14.56
N THR A 93 -8.31 13.64 13.29
CA THR A 93 -9.30 13.11 12.34
C THR A 93 -9.86 11.76 12.82
N GLN A 94 -8.99 10.86 13.27
CA GLN A 94 -9.43 9.57 13.82
C GLN A 94 -10.30 9.73 15.06
N LYS A 95 -9.92 10.60 16.01
CA LYS A 95 -10.69 10.87 17.24
C LYS A 95 -12.03 11.54 16.95
N MET A 96 -12.04 12.51 16.03
CA MET A 96 -13.29 13.17 15.60
C MET A 96 -14.24 12.18 14.93
N ALA A 97 -13.74 11.35 14.02
CA ALA A 97 -14.54 10.34 13.33
C ALA A 97 -15.10 9.29 14.30
N PHE A 98 -14.31 8.87 15.29
CA PHE A 98 -14.76 7.98 16.36
C PHE A 98 -15.88 8.61 17.20
N LEU A 99 -15.73 9.88 17.60
CA LEU A 99 -16.75 10.61 18.35
C LEU A 99 -18.04 10.75 17.53
N LEU A 100 -17.95 11.19 16.28
CA LEU A 100 -19.09 11.33 15.38
C LEU A 100 -19.85 10.01 15.20
N ALA A 101 -19.13 8.89 15.07
CA ALA A 101 -19.74 7.58 14.97
C ALA A 101 -20.47 7.18 16.26
N GLN A 102 -19.94 7.53 17.45
CA GLN A 102 -20.59 7.23 18.73
C GLN A 102 -21.90 8.04 18.94
N ILE A 103 -21.94 9.28 18.50
CA ILE A 103 -23.13 10.13 18.65
C ILE A 103 -24.15 9.91 17.52
N SER A 104 -23.77 9.26 16.44
CA SER A 104 -24.70 8.91 15.35
C SER A 104 -25.76 7.93 15.83
N LYS A 105 -27.02 8.27 15.61
CA LYS A 105 -28.17 7.42 15.95
C LYS A 105 -28.60 6.52 14.79
N SER A 106 -28.04 6.73 13.62
CA SER A 106 -28.36 6.00 12.40
C SER A 106 -27.13 5.28 11.85
N GLU A 107 -27.39 4.34 10.96
CA GLU A 107 -26.34 3.64 10.21
C GLU A 107 -25.49 4.63 9.40
N ILE A 108 -24.19 4.49 9.49
CA ILE A 108 -23.24 5.32 8.73
C ILE A 108 -23.12 4.73 7.32
N ARG A 109 -23.47 5.53 6.32
CA ARG A 109 -23.46 5.12 4.91
C ARG A 109 -22.36 5.77 4.09
N ALA A 110 -21.79 6.85 4.61
CA ALA A 110 -20.70 7.55 3.93
C ALA A 110 -19.75 8.20 4.94
N ILE A 111 -18.48 8.28 4.56
CA ILE A 111 -17.43 9.02 5.25
C ILE A 111 -16.80 9.96 4.23
N GLU A 112 -17.03 11.26 4.40
CA GLU A 112 -16.41 12.30 3.58
C GLU A 112 -15.41 13.08 4.45
N VAL A 113 -14.20 13.25 3.95
CA VAL A 113 -13.17 14.08 4.57
C VAL A 113 -12.79 15.21 3.63
N SER A 114 -12.85 16.44 4.13
CA SER A 114 -12.40 17.61 3.41
C SER A 114 -11.18 18.22 4.09
N ALA A 115 -10.18 18.59 3.32
CA ALA A 115 -8.98 19.26 3.83
C ALA A 115 -8.65 20.47 2.98
N GLU A 116 -8.09 21.50 3.61
CA GLU A 116 -7.75 22.77 2.99
C GLU A 116 -6.27 23.10 3.22
N GLY A 117 -5.70 23.91 2.32
CA GLY A 117 -4.30 24.33 2.39
C GLY A 117 -3.34 23.16 2.22
N GLU A 118 -2.25 23.15 2.97
CA GLU A 118 -1.21 22.11 2.90
C GLU A 118 -1.72 20.70 3.25
N LEU A 119 -2.81 20.60 4.02
CA LEU A 119 -3.43 19.33 4.37
C LEU A 119 -4.18 18.68 3.21
N SER A 120 -4.51 19.43 2.16
CA SER A 120 -5.24 18.90 1.00
C SER A 120 -4.46 17.81 0.26
N GLU A 121 -3.13 17.85 0.28
CA GLU A 121 -2.27 16.80 -0.30
C GLU A 121 -2.34 15.47 0.47
N PHE A 122 -2.79 15.51 1.72
CA PHE A 122 -2.86 14.34 2.60
C PHE A 122 -4.30 13.88 2.89
N VAL A 123 -5.28 14.43 2.18
CA VAL A 123 -6.70 14.18 2.44
C VAL A 123 -7.06 12.68 2.37
N ASP A 124 -6.45 11.91 1.49
CA ASP A 124 -6.67 10.46 1.39
C ASP A 124 -6.12 9.71 2.62
N SER A 125 -4.99 10.18 3.16
CA SER A 125 -4.46 9.66 4.41
C SER A 125 -5.42 9.97 5.57
N LEU A 126 -5.87 11.20 5.67
CA LEU A 126 -6.84 11.61 6.70
C LEU A 126 -8.14 10.80 6.59
N GLN A 127 -8.64 10.55 5.37
CA GLN A 127 -9.84 9.75 5.14
C GLN A 127 -9.66 8.31 5.62
N THR A 128 -8.49 7.71 5.41
CA THR A 128 -8.21 6.36 5.90
C THR A 128 -8.28 6.29 7.43
N PHE A 129 -7.72 7.27 8.14
CA PHE A 129 -7.79 7.32 9.60
C PHE A 129 -9.19 7.71 10.12
N ALA A 130 -9.95 8.49 9.37
CA ALA A 130 -11.38 8.68 9.66
C ALA A 130 -12.14 7.37 9.60
N SER A 131 -11.86 6.53 8.58
CA SER A 131 -12.45 5.19 8.48
C SER A 131 -12.08 4.31 9.66
N VAL A 132 -10.82 4.34 10.12
CA VAL A 132 -10.41 3.64 11.35
C VAL A 132 -11.25 4.11 12.54
N GLY A 133 -11.39 5.42 12.71
CA GLY A 133 -12.18 6.00 13.81
C GLY A 133 -13.62 5.50 13.79
N VAL A 134 -14.31 5.64 12.66
CA VAL A 134 -15.70 5.21 12.49
C VAL A 134 -15.89 3.72 12.77
N LEU A 135 -15.06 2.89 12.13
CA LEU A 135 -15.22 1.43 12.19
C LEU A 135 -14.82 0.85 13.55
N SER A 136 -13.96 1.53 14.30
CA SER A 136 -13.58 1.10 15.65
C SER A 136 -14.75 1.05 16.62
N VAL A 137 -15.80 1.82 16.40
CA VAL A 137 -17.02 1.79 17.22
C VAL A 137 -17.78 0.48 17.07
N SER A 138 -17.82 -0.07 15.84
CA SER A 138 -18.60 -1.28 15.54
C SER A 138 -17.77 -2.55 15.51
N SER A 139 -16.46 -2.46 15.27
CA SER A 139 -15.57 -3.60 15.05
C SER A 139 -14.43 -3.71 16.08
N GLY A 140 -14.37 -2.79 17.05
CA GLY A 140 -13.37 -2.80 18.11
C GLY A 140 -11.95 -2.55 17.63
N SER A 141 -10.97 -3.00 18.40
CA SER A 141 -9.53 -2.80 18.17
C SER A 141 -8.94 -3.59 17.00
N SER A 142 -9.73 -4.39 16.30
CA SER A 142 -9.25 -5.19 15.15
C SER A 142 -9.10 -4.36 13.86
N VAL A 143 -9.65 -3.14 13.81
CA VAL A 143 -9.56 -2.26 12.66
C VAL A 143 -8.30 -1.41 12.74
N ASN A 144 -7.50 -1.45 11.67
CA ASN A 144 -6.32 -0.62 11.48
C ASN A 144 -6.34 0.07 10.11
N TYR A 145 -5.42 0.98 9.86
CA TYR A 145 -5.41 1.75 8.60
C TYR A 145 -5.18 0.90 7.33
N VAL A 146 -4.65 -0.32 7.46
CA VAL A 146 -4.49 -1.24 6.34
C VAL A 146 -5.83 -1.86 5.94
N SER A 147 -6.65 -2.22 6.94
CA SER A 147 -7.92 -2.93 6.74
C SER A 147 -9.13 -2.01 6.62
N ALA A 148 -9.05 -0.78 7.13
CA ALA A 148 -10.21 0.10 7.30
C ALA A 148 -10.98 0.36 6.00
N ASN A 149 -10.30 0.73 4.92
CA ASN A 149 -10.97 1.05 3.66
C ASN A 149 -11.60 -0.19 3.00
N PHE A 150 -10.99 -1.36 3.17
CA PHE A 150 -11.56 -2.63 2.73
C PHE A 150 -12.84 -2.96 3.52
N ILE A 151 -12.78 -2.88 4.84
CA ILE A 151 -13.93 -3.15 5.73
C ILE A 151 -15.07 -2.17 5.48
N ALA A 152 -14.76 -0.87 5.27
CA ALA A 152 -15.76 0.12 4.92
C ALA A 152 -16.51 -0.26 3.65
N LYS A 153 -15.78 -0.64 2.61
CA LYS A 153 -16.35 -1.09 1.34
C LYS A 153 -17.22 -2.34 1.48
N GLU A 154 -16.79 -3.34 2.26
CA GLU A 154 -17.59 -4.53 2.53
C GLU A 154 -18.90 -4.21 3.29
N LYS A 155 -18.86 -3.20 4.16
CA LYS A 155 -20.05 -2.70 4.87
C LYS A 155 -20.93 -1.77 4.03
N GLY A 156 -20.59 -1.51 2.76
CA GLY A 156 -21.32 -0.60 1.89
C GLY A 156 -21.22 0.87 2.30
N ILE A 157 -20.14 1.27 2.98
CA ILE A 157 -19.87 2.65 3.36
C ILE A 157 -19.12 3.33 2.22
N ASP A 158 -19.68 4.39 1.67
CA ASP A 158 -19.03 5.20 0.64
C ASP A 158 -17.92 6.07 1.25
N LEU A 159 -16.76 6.06 0.60
CA LEU A 159 -15.60 6.84 1.02
C LEU A 159 -15.32 7.92 -0.02
N SER A 160 -15.22 9.16 0.42
CA SER A 160 -14.90 10.29 -0.46
C SER A 160 -14.01 11.32 0.20
N THR A 161 -13.22 12.00 -0.64
CA THR A 161 -12.32 13.06 -0.20
C THR A 161 -12.55 14.33 -1.02
N LYS A 162 -12.34 15.49 -0.40
CA LYS A 162 -12.35 16.80 -1.07
C LYS A 162 -11.13 17.61 -0.67
N ALA A 163 -10.28 17.89 -1.64
CA ALA A 163 -9.23 18.90 -1.50
C ALA A 163 -9.84 20.28 -1.78
N LEU A 164 -9.92 21.12 -0.77
CA LEU A 164 -10.42 22.48 -0.92
C LEU A 164 -9.25 23.41 -1.24
N THR A 165 -9.31 24.08 -2.37
CA THR A 165 -8.37 25.16 -2.67
C THR A 165 -8.83 26.42 -1.95
N ASN A 166 -7.91 27.10 -1.24
CA ASN A 166 -8.19 28.39 -0.64
C ASN A 166 -8.74 29.34 -1.72
N SER A 167 -10.02 29.54 -1.73
CA SER A 167 -10.62 30.71 -2.37
C SER A 167 -10.51 31.89 -1.40
N SER A 168 -9.29 32.33 -1.13
CA SER A 168 -9.10 33.64 -0.50
C SER A 168 -9.44 34.72 -1.52
N GLY A 169 -10.69 35.16 -1.48
CA GLY A 169 -11.05 36.45 -1.96
C GLY A 169 -10.46 37.54 -1.06
#